data_560b4fdb662992ca9439dacdb0023e2b
#
_entry.id   560b4fdb662992ca9439dacdb0023e2b
#
_cell.length_a   1.000
_cell.length_b   1.000
_cell.length_c   1.000
_cell.angle_alpha   90.00
_cell.angle_beta   90.00
_cell.angle_gamma   90.00
#
_symmetry.space_group_name_H-M   'P 1'
#
loop_
_entity.id
_entity.type
_entity.pdbx_description
1 polymer ?
#
loop_
_entity_poly.entity_id
_entity_poly.type
_entity_poly.pdbx_seq_one_letter_code
_entity_poly.pdbx_strand_id
1 'polypeptide(L)'
;LKTACQNPDWVQENAPDRLDLKQKLLKEVERYLPADTPIASSTTALLPSAIQEKMRYPERLLVGHPFNPPHLIPLVEVAGGVRTDRALLQQARQFYEYFDREVIVLKKEAIGHVANRLNAALYREVVNIVANDIASVEDVDRAMVHGPGLRWAFLGPNLVYHLGGGAGGYAQYLQ
;
A
#
# COMPACT_ATOMS: atom_id res chain seq x y z
N LEU A 1 -21.22 14.76 6.24
CA LEU A 1 -20.08 14.51 7.16
C LEU A 1 -20.57 14.34 8.60
N LYS A 2 -21.27 15.31 9.19
CA LYS A 2 -21.71 15.26 10.60
C LYS A 2 -22.41 13.93 10.97
N THR A 3 -23.32 13.45 10.14
CA THR A 3 -24.03 12.20 10.37
C THR A 3 -23.12 10.97 10.24
N ALA A 4 -22.23 10.96 9.25
CA ALA A 4 -21.28 9.85 9.02
C ALA A 4 -20.19 9.76 10.09
N CYS A 5 -19.94 10.85 10.81
CA CYS A 5 -18.92 10.93 11.87
C CYS A 5 -19.50 10.78 13.29
N GLN A 6 -20.72 10.26 13.43
CA GLN A 6 -21.31 10.02 14.74
C GLN A 6 -20.78 8.73 15.36
N ASN A 7 -19.81 8.86 16.28
CA ASN A 7 -19.20 7.78 17.04
C ASN A 7 -18.70 6.56 16.20
N PRO A 8 -17.91 6.77 15.15
CA PRO A 8 -17.33 5.65 14.42
C PRO A 8 -16.13 5.10 15.18
N ASP A 9 -15.95 3.79 15.14
CA ASP A 9 -14.75 3.11 15.66
C ASP A 9 -13.53 3.30 14.73
N TRP A 10 -13.79 3.55 13.44
CA TRP A 10 -12.79 3.71 12.40
C TRP A 10 -13.29 4.59 11.25
N VAL A 11 -12.42 5.39 10.68
CA VAL A 11 -12.71 6.17 9.47
C VAL A 11 -11.79 5.75 8.34
N GLN A 12 -12.35 5.28 7.22
CA GLN A 12 -11.64 5.04 5.97
C GLN A 12 -11.91 6.17 4.99
N GLU A 13 -10.91 6.99 4.70
CA GLU A 13 -10.99 8.10 3.76
C GLU A 13 -10.62 7.63 2.35
N ASN A 14 -11.55 7.77 1.40
CA ASN A 14 -11.43 7.32 0.01
C ASN A 14 -11.64 8.45 -1.02
N ALA A 15 -11.39 9.71 -0.64
CA ALA A 15 -11.49 10.84 -1.55
C ALA A 15 -10.37 10.79 -2.63
N PRO A 16 -10.54 11.49 -3.77
CA PRO A 16 -9.51 11.53 -4.82
C PRO A 16 -8.13 11.91 -4.31
N ASP A 17 -7.08 11.36 -4.94
CA ASP A 17 -5.67 11.53 -4.54
C ASP A 17 -5.13 12.93 -4.86
N ARG A 18 -5.72 13.92 -4.21
CA ARG A 18 -5.33 15.32 -4.23
C ARG A 18 -5.05 15.80 -2.82
N LEU A 19 -3.83 16.24 -2.58
CA LEU A 19 -3.36 16.64 -1.26
C LEU A 19 -4.22 17.75 -0.64
N ASP A 20 -4.50 18.80 -1.41
CA ASP A 20 -5.33 19.93 -0.98
C ASP A 20 -6.74 19.52 -0.56
N LEU A 21 -7.34 18.60 -1.33
CA LEU A 21 -8.66 18.07 -1.07
C LEU A 21 -8.69 17.22 0.22
N LYS A 22 -7.74 16.29 0.36
CA LYS A 22 -7.65 15.40 1.54
C LYS A 22 -7.37 16.21 2.81
N GLN A 23 -6.45 17.15 2.76
CA GLN A 23 -6.17 18.06 3.90
C GLN A 23 -7.40 18.88 4.31
N LYS A 24 -8.16 19.41 3.35
CA LYS A 24 -9.40 20.15 3.62
C LYS A 24 -10.47 19.26 4.22
N LEU A 25 -10.68 18.08 3.62
CA LEU A 25 -11.66 17.09 4.08
C LEU A 25 -11.36 16.63 5.51
N LEU A 26 -10.13 16.23 5.79
CA LEU A 26 -9.75 15.73 7.11
C LEU A 26 -9.83 16.80 8.18
N LYS A 27 -9.45 18.03 7.88
CA LYS A 27 -9.64 19.18 8.79
C LYS A 27 -11.12 19.41 9.14
N GLU A 28 -12.02 19.12 8.20
CA GLU A 28 -13.47 19.23 8.45
C GLU A 28 -13.98 18.02 9.24
N VAL A 29 -13.57 16.81 8.87
CA VAL A 29 -13.93 15.56 9.54
C VAL A 29 -13.56 15.58 11.02
N GLU A 30 -12.39 16.10 11.36
CA GLU A 30 -11.91 16.20 12.74
C GLU A 30 -12.84 17.00 13.68
N ARG A 31 -13.71 17.86 13.14
CA ARG A 31 -14.66 18.64 13.95
C ARG A 31 -15.81 17.79 14.51
N TYR A 32 -16.02 16.62 13.93
CA TYR A 32 -17.14 15.75 14.23
C TYR A 32 -16.72 14.43 14.86
N LEU A 33 -15.43 14.12 14.88
CA LEU A 33 -14.88 12.89 15.43
C LEU A 33 -14.34 13.08 16.85
N PRO A 34 -14.48 12.07 17.73
CA PRO A 34 -13.65 11.97 18.93
C PRO A 34 -12.16 12.10 18.57
N ALA A 35 -11.36 12.66 19.49
CA ALA A 35 -9.94 12.95 19.21
C ALA A 35 -9.10 11.69 18.96
N ASP A 36 -9.50 10.57 19.51
CA ASP A 36 -8.85 9.27 19.47
C ASP A 36 -9.33 8.34 18.35
N THR A 37 -10.38 8.74 17.60
CA THR A 37 -10.88 7.92 16.48
C THR A 37 -9.82 7.79 15.38
N PRO A 38 -9.39 6.56 15.01
CA PRO A 38 -8.44 6.33 13.94
C PRO A 38 -8.95 6.78 12.57
N ILE A 39 -8.05 7.35 11.78
CA ILE A 39 -8.34 7.75 10.38
C ILE A 39 -7.30 7.11 9.47
N ALA A 40 -7.78 6.27 8.53
CA ALA A 40 -6.97 5.68 7.48
C ALA A 40 -7.29 6.34 6.13
N SER A 41 -6.27 6.82 5.42
CA SER A 41 -6.42 7.28 4.05
C SER A 41 -6.08 6.16 3.06
N SER A 42 -6.92 5.98 2.05
CA SER A 42 -6.67 5.01 0.97
C SER A 42 -5.75 5.56 -0.14
N THR A 43 -5.02 6.63 0.14
CA THR A 43 -4.14 7.24 -0.86
C THR A 43 -3.16 6.24 -1.45
N THR A 44 -2.99 6.31 -2.76
CA THR A 44 -2.07 5.45 -3.52
C THR A 44 -0.64 5.99 -3.54
N ALA A 45 -0.48 7.31 -3.45
CA ALA A 45 0.81 7.96 -3.68
C ALA A 45 1.19 9.04 -2.68
N LEU A 46 0.21 9.69 -2.01
CA LEU A 46 0.51 10.78 -1.11
C LEU A 46 1.13 10.26 0.19
N LEU A 47 2.15 10.96 0.67
CA LEU A 47 2.78 10.65 1.95
C LEU A 47 1.82 11.02 3.11
N PRO A 48 1.62 10.13 4.09
CA PRO A 48 0.80 10.44 5.26
C PRO A 48 1.30 11.68 6.02
N SER A 49 2.60 11.94 6.07
CA SER A 49 3.15 13.16 6.66
C SER A 49 2.65 14.43 6.00
N ALA A 50 2.52 14.44 4.66
CA ALA A 50 1.97 15.58 3.94
C ALA A 50 0.46 15.76 4.21
N ILE A 51 -0.28 14.64 4.29
CA ILE A 51 -1.71 14.68 4.62
C ILE A 51 -1.93 15.23 6.04
N GLN A 52 -1.10 14.80 7.01
CA GLN A 52 -1.16 15.21 8.42
C GLN A 52 -0.91 16.70 8.66
N GLU A 53 -0.28 17.41 7.74
CA GLU A 53 0.27 18.74 7.97
C GLU A 53 -0.75 19.74 8.53
N LYS A 54 -2.00 19.66 8.06
CA LYS A 54 -3.09 20.58 8.46
C LYS A 54 -4.06 19.99 9.48
N MET A 55 -3.78 18.82 10.02
CA MET A 55 -4.61 18.19 11.03
C MET A 55 -4.33 18.72 12.43
N ARG A 56 -5.38 18.77 13.24
CA ARG A 56 -5.30 19.13 14.67
C ARG A 56 -4.77 17.95 15.50
N TYR A 57 -5.17 16.72 15.15
CA TYR A 57 -4.79 15.46 15.81
C TYR A 57 -4.13 14.52 14.79
N PRO A 58 -2.91 14.84 14.34
CA PRO A 58 -2.23 14.10 13.28
C PRO A 58 -1.77 12.71 13.68
N GLU A 59 -1.63 12.44 14.98
CA GLU A 59 -1.21 11.16 15.55
C GLU A 59 -2.16 10.01 15.22
N ARG A 60 -3.43 10.31 14.95
CA ARG A 60 -4.47 9.33 14.61
C ARG A 60 -4.61 9.04 13.12
N LEU A 61 -3.82 9.69 12.26
CA LEU A 61 -3.83 9.44 10.83
C LEU A 61 -2.76 8.43 10.43
N LEU A 62 -3.16 7.49 9.60
CA LEU A 62 -2.29 6.56 8.88
C LEU A 62 -2.75 6.42 7.42
N VAL A 63 -1.95 5.78 6.59
CA VAL A 63 -2.38 5.23 5.32
C VAL A 63 -2.81 3.78 5.54
N GLY A 64 -4.01 3.44 5.08
CA GLY A 64 -4.50 2.07 4.94
C GLY A 64 -4.91 1.90 3.49
N HIS A 65 -3.97 1.48 2.64
CA HIS A 65 -4.12 1.41 1.19
C HIS A 65 -4.52 0.01 0.75
N PRO A 66 -5.82 -0.24 0.43
CA PRO A 66 -6.23 -1.51 -0.16
C PRO A 66 -5.77 -1.57 -1.61
N PHE A 67 -5.13 -2.67 -1.99
CA PHE A 67 -4.64 -2.85 -3.36
C PHE A 67 -5.78 -3.21 -4.31
N ASN A 68 -5.83 -2.56 -5.46
CA ASN A 68 -6.91 -2.72 -6.42
C ASN A 68 -6.81 -4.01 -7.26
N PRO A 69 -7.94 -4.66 -7.54
CA PRO A 69 -9.31 -4.39 -7.07
C PRO A 69 -9.54 -5.00 -5.65
N PRO A 70 -10.00 -4.18 -4.66
CA PRO A 70 -10.00 -4.57 -3.25
C PRO A 70 -10.97 -5.70 -2.89
N HIS A 71 -11.92 -6.04 -3.76
CA HIS A 71 -12.83 -7.17 -3.57
C HIS A 71 -12.22 -8.51 -4.01
N LEU A 72 -11.10 -8.50 -4.75
CA LEU A 72 -10.39 -9.69 -5.21
C LEU A 72 -9.00 -9.81 -4.58
N ILE A 73 -8.30 -8.69 -4.42
CA ILE A 73 -6.93 -8.66 -3.90
C ILE A 73 -6.99 -8.40 -2.38
N PRO A 74 -6.46 -9.30 -1.54
CA PRO A 74 -6.56 -9.15 -0.09
C PRO A 74 -5.58 -8.13 0.51
N LEU A 75 -4.55 -7.71 -0.23
CA LEU A 75 -3.48 -6.86 0.29
C LEU A 75 -3.97 -5.50 0.77
N VAL A 76 -3.58 -5.13 2.00
CA VAL A 76 -3.64 -3.77 2.54
C VAL A 76 -2.26 -3.33 3.00
N GLU A 77 -1.82 -2.18 2.52
CA GLU A 77 -0.54 -1.58 2.91
C GLU A 77 -0.79 -0.50 3.96
N VAL A 78 -0.19 -0.66 5.14
CA VAL A 78 -0.31 0.27 6.26
C VAL A 78 0.98 1.07 6.40
N ALA A 79 0.87 2.40 6.43
CA ALA A 79 2.01 3.29 6.63
C ALA A 79 1.65 4.48 7.53
N GLY A 80 2.52 4.78 8.48
CA GLY A 80 2.43 6.01 9.29
C GLY A 80 3.24 7.15 8.71
N GLY A 81 2.79 8.38 8.97
CA GLY A 81 3.60 9.58 8.79
C GLY A 81 4.47 9.87 10.02
N VAL A 82 5.23 10.95 9.96
CA VAL A 82 6.17 11.33 11.04
C VAL A 82 5.49 11.62 12.38
N ARG A 83 4.20 11.94 12.37
CA ARG A 83 3.41 12.24 13.58
C ARG A 83 2.42 11.13 13.94
N THR A 84 2.32 10.05 13.17
CA THR A 84 1.43 8.92 13.47
C THR A 84 1.88 8.21 14.75
N ASP A 85 0.94 7.94 15.64
CA ASP A 85 1.20 7.08 16.80
C ASP A 85 1.57 5.67 16.32
N ARG A 86 2.69 5.14 16.81
CA ARG A 86 3.16 3.81 16.42
C ARG A 86 2.22 2.69 16.87
N ALA A 87 1.52 2.87 17.98
CA ALA A 87 0.53 1.91 18.45
C ALA A 87 -0.64 1.79 17.46
N LEU A 88 -1.00 2.89 16.79
CA LEU A 88 -2.05 2.91 15.78
C LEU A 88 -1.74 2.00 14.58
N LEU A 89 -0.48 1.84 14.21
CA LEU A 89 -0.10 0.95 13.09
C LEU A 89 -0.42 -0.51 13.41
N GLN A 90 -0.21 -0.93 14.66
CA GLN A 90 -0.57 -2.27 15.09
C GLN A 90 -2.08 -2.45 15.22
N GLN A 91 -2.79 -1.44 15.69
CA GLN A 91 -4.26 -1.43 15.72
C GLN A 91 -4.83 -1.52 14.29
N ALA A 92 -4.28 -0.77 13.34
CA ALA A 92 -4.67 -0.83 11.93
C ALA A 92 -4.45 -2.22 11.33
N ARG A 93 -3.32 -2.86 11.63
CA ARG A 93 -3.06 -4.22 11.21
C ARG A 93 -4.15 -5.16 11.72
N GLN A 94 -4.44 -5.16 13.01
CA GLN A 94 -5.48 -6.00 13.61
C GLN A 94 -6.86 -5.72 13.03
N PHE A 95 -7.18 -4.44 12.79
CA PHE A 95 -8.44 -4.03 12.17
C PHE A 95 -8.62 -4.63 10.78
N TYR A 96 -7.64 -4.52 9.89
CA TYR A 96 -7.76 -5.06 8.54
C TYR A 96 -7.69 -6.60 8.52
N GLU A 97 -6.85 -7.22 9.35
CA GLU A 97 -6.79 -8.69 9.51
C GLU A 97 -8.14 -9.27 9.98
N TYR A 98 -8.89 -8.55 10.80
CA TYR A 98 -10.25 -8.96 11.21
C TYR A 98 -11.22 -9.08 10.02
N PHE A 99 -10.96 -8.36 8.92
CA PHE A 99 -11.72 -8.44 7.66
C PHE A 99 -11.04 -9.32 6.61
N ASP A 100 -10.27 -10.32 7.03
CA ASP A 100 -9.58 -11.28 6.15
C ASP A 100 -8.65 -10.60 5.14
N ARG A 101 -7.94 -9.52 5.55
CA ARG A 101 -6.95 -8.85 4.71
C ARG A 101 -5.54 -9.29 5.06
N GLU A 102 -4.71 -9.45 4.02
CA GLU A 102 -3.27 -9.60 4.17
C GLU A 102 -2.62 -8.24 4.36
N VAL A 103 -2.09 -7.99 5.56
CA VAL A 103 -1.61 -6.66 5.94
C VAL A 103 -0.09 -6.61 5.99
N ILE A 104 0.48 -5.66 5.24
CA ILE A 104 1.89 -5.29 5.43
C ILE A 104 1.99 -3.92 6.08
N VAL A 105 2.89 -3.79 7.05
CA VAL A 105 3.17 -2.52 7.73
C VAL A 105 4.52 -2.00 7.27
N LEU A 106 4.54 -0.84 6.65
CA LEU A 106 5.75 -0.21 6.16
C LEU A 106 6.58 0.34 7.33
N LYS A 107 7.89 0.16 7.28
CA LYS A 107 8.82 0.71 8.29
C LYS A 107 8.94 2.23 8.22
N LYS A 108 8.67 2.81 7.05
CA LYS A 108 8.61 4.25 6.78
C LYS A 108 7.69 4.55 5.61
N GLU A 109 7.14 5.75 5.58
CA GLU A 109 6.37 6.22 4.43
C GLU A 109 7.21 6.26 3.14
N ALA A 110 6.59 5.91 2.03
CA ALA A 110 7.20 5.94 0.70
C ALA A 110 6.15 6.21 -0.37
N ILE A 111 6.47 7.02 -1.36
CA ILE A 111 5.60 7.26 -2.52
C ILE A 111 5.36 5.92 -3.24
N GLY A 112 4.07 5.59 -3.46
CA GLY A 112 3.65 4.34 -4.12
C GLY A 112 3.80 3.10 -3.24
N HIS A 113 4.05 3.27 -1.94
CA HIS A 113 4.17 2.21 -0.93
C HIS A 113 5.12 1.08 -1.37
N VAL A 114 4.75 -0.18 -1.27
CA VAL A 114 5.57 -1.33 -1.71
C VAL A 114 5.08 -1.87 -3.05
N ALA A 115 3.79 -2.22 -3.14
CA ALA A 115 3.25 -2.93 -4.30
C ALA A 115 3.30 -2.09 -5.58
N ASN A 116 2.92 -0.80 -5.52
CA ASN A 116 3.00 0.07 -6.69
C ASN A 116 4.45 0.37 -7.11
N ARG A 117 5.39 0.40 -6.17
CA ARG A 117 6.82 0.53 -6.51
C ARG A 117 7.33 -0.69 -7.28
N LEU A 118 6.92 -1.90 -6.85
CA LEU A 118 7.26 -3.14 -7.56
C LEU A 118 6.61 -3.17 -8.95
N ASN A 119 5.32 -2.81 -9.05
CA ASN A 119 4.64 -2.69 -10.34
C ASN A 119 5.32 -1.69 -11.28
N ALA A 120 5.70 -0.52 -10.79
CA ALA A 120 6.36 0.49 -11.60
C ALA A 120 7.74 0.02 -12.09
N ALA A 121 8.49 -0.70 -11.26
CA ALA A 121 9.79 -1.27 -11.65
C ALA A 121 9.63 -2.33 -12.74
N LEU A 122 8.68 -3.23 -12.58
CA LEU A 122 8.33 -4.25 -13.57
C LEU A 122 7.87 -3.62 -14.88
N TYR A 123 6.91 -2.69 -14.81
CA TYR A 123 6.34 -2.10 -16.03
C TYR A 123 7.35 -1.26 -16.80
N ARG A 124 8.31 -0.61 -16.14
CA ARG A 124 9.42 0.06 -16.80
C ARG A 124 10.23 -0.91 -17.65
N GLU A 125 10.48 -2.13 -17.16
CA GLU A 125 11.19 -3.15 -17.92
C GLU A 125 10.32 -3.71 -19.07
N VAL A 126 9.03 -3.90 -18.86
CA VAL A 126 8.07 -4.26 -19.93
C VAL A 126 8.15 -3.26 -21.09
N VAL A 127 8.12 -1.96 -20.79
CA VAL A 127 8.25 -0.90 -21.82
C VAL A 127 9.61 -0.95 -22.50
N ASN A 128 10.69 -1.18 -21.73
CA ASN A 128 12.05 -1.27 -22.27
C ASN A 128 12.20 -2.45 -23.27
N ILE A 129 11.67 -3.63 -22.94
CA ILE A 129 11.68 -4.81 -23.81
C ILE A 129 10.97 -4.54 -25.15
N VAL A 130 9.77 -3.95 -25.11
CA VAL A 130 8.99 -3.64 -26.31
C VAL A 130 9.64 -2.51 -27.11
N ALA A 131 10.09 -1.44 -26.46
CA ALA A 131 10.71 -0.29 -27.13
C ALA A 131 12.03 -0.62 -27.83
N ASN A 132 12.75 -1.65 -27.37
CA ASN A 132 13.99 -2.14 -28.00
C ASN A 132 13.76 -3.34 -28.93
N ASP A 133 12.53 -3.64 -29.29
CA ASP A 133 12.16 -4.71 -30.23
C ASP A 133 12.69 -6.10 -29.82
N ILE A 134 12.82 -6.33 -28.48
CA ILE A 134 13.27 -7.62 -27.93
C ILE A 134 12.14 -8.65 -28.02
N ALA A 135 10.90 -8.24 -27.77
CA ALA A 135 9.70 -9.07 -27.84
C ALA A 135 8.46 -8.22 -28.15
N SER A 136 7.41 -8.85 -28.69
CA SER A 136 6.11 -8.21 -28.89
C SER A 136 5.41 -7.97 -27.55
N VAL A 137 4.43 -7.05 -27.52
CA VAL A 137 3.58 -6.81 -26.35
C VAL A 137 2.92 -8.10 -25.88
N GLU A 138 2.39 -8.90 -26.81
CA GLU A 138 1.72 -10.17 -26.53
C GLU A 138 2.68 -11.21 -25.92
N ASP A 139 3.90 -11.28 -26.42
CA ASP A 139 4.90 -12.24 -25.89
C ASP A 139 5.40 -11.83 -24.51
N VAL A 140 5.53 -10.54 -24.22
CA VAL A 140 5.85 -10.04 -22.87
C VAL A 140 4.75 -10.42 -21.88
N ASP A 141 3.48 -10.21 -22.25
CA ASP A 141 2.34 -10.60 -21.39
C ASP A 141 2.29 -12.11 -21.19
N ARG A 142 2.49 -12.91 -22.25
CA ARG A 142 2.54 -14.38 -22.15
C ARG A 142 3.68 -14.86 -21.28
N ALA A 143 4.88 -14.30 -21.44
CA ALA A 143 6.04 -14.62 -20.61
C ALA A 143 5.77 -14.30 -19.13
N MET A 144 5.11 -13.18 -18.85
CA MET A 144 4.77 -12.78 -17.50
C MET A 144 3.74 -13.71 -16.85
N VAL A 145 2.62 -13.96 -17.54
CA VAL A 145 1.50 -14.80 -17.03
C VAL A 145 1.89 -16.25 -16.85
N HIS A 146 2.68 -16.84 -17.77
CA HIS A 146 3.08 -18.24 -17.74
C HIS A 146 4.45 -18.49 -17.10
N GLY A 147 5.15 -17.44 -16.71
CA GLY A 147 6.47 -17.49 -16.08
C GLY A 147 6.48 -16.94 -14.66
N PRO A 148 7.20 -15.84 -14.43
CA PRO A 148 7.41 -15.31 -13.08
C PRO A 148 6.11 -14.91 -12.37
N GLY A 149 5.11 -14.40 -13.07
CA GLY A 149 3.83 -14.00 -12.47
C GLY A 149 3.07 -15.17 -11.86
N LEU A 150 3.01 -16.29 -12.54
CA LEU A 150 2.40 -17.52 -12.01
C LEU A 150 3.10 -18.00 -10.72
N ARG A 151 4.43 -17.94 -10.70
CA ARG A 151 5.23 -18.34 -9.54
C ARG A 151 5.04 -17.40 -8.36
N TRP A 152 4.92 -16.08 -8.63
CA TRP A 152 4.72 -15.07 -7.58
C TRP A 152 3.33 -15.11 -6.94
N ALA A 153 2.36 -15.77 -7.55
CA ALA A 153 1.08 -16.03 -6.92
C ALA A 153 1.17 -16.96 -5.69
N PHE A 154 2.24 -17.76 -5.60
CA PHE A 154 2.46 -18.72 -4.51
C PHE A 154 3.63 -18.34 -3.61
N LEU A 155 4.69 -17.74 -4.17
CA LEU A 155 5.94 -17.45 -3.48
C LEU A 155 6.41 -16.05 -3.85
N GLY A 156 6.68 -15.21 -2.86
CA GLY A 156 7.26 -13.90 -3.09
C GLY A 156 8.66 -13.98 -3.74
N PRO A 157 9.11 -12.94 -4.44
CA PRO A 157 10.37 -12.97 -5.20
C PRO A 157 11.58 -13.31 -4.34
N ASN A 158 11.68 -12.81 -3.11
CA ASN A 158 12.82 -13.11 -2.23
C ASN A 158 12.92 -14.60 -1.92
N LEU A 159 11.80 -15.26 -1.63
CA LEU A 159 11.77 -16.70 -1.36
C LEU A 159 12.10 -17.51 -2.61
N VAL A 160 11.60 -17.10 -3.78
CA VAL A 160 11.89 -17.74 -5.06
C VAL A 160 13.40 -17.76 -5.34
N TYR A 161 14.07 -16.61 -5.19
CA TYR A 161 15.52 -16.52 -5.42
C TYR A 161 16.33 -17.26 -4.35
N HIS A 162 15.85 -17.27 -3.10
CA HIS A 162 16.50 -18.03 -2.03
C HIS A 162 16.47 -19.56 -2.32
N LEU A 163 15.30 -20.08 -2.70
CA LEU A 163 15.14 -21.48 -3.07
C LEU A 163 15.92 -21.86 -4.33
N GLY A 164 16.03 -20.93 -5.30
CA GLY A 164 16.82 -21.10 -6.51
C GLY A 164 18.32 -21.32 -6.25
N GLY A 165 18.84 -20.85 -5.13
CA GLY A 165 20.23 -21.06 -4.70
C GLY A 165 20.46 -22.40 -3.97
N GLY A 166 19.47 -23.28 -3.85
CA GLY A 166 19.60 -24.57 -3.17
C GLY A 166 20.09 -24.45 -1.73
N ALA A 167 21.02 -25.30 -1.32
CA ALA A 167 21.55 -25.33 0.05
C ALA A 167 22.27 -24.02 0.46
N GLY A 168 22.84 -23.28 -0.49
CA GLY A 168 23.52 -22.00 -0.25
C GLY A 168 22.58 -20.78 -0.24
N GLY A 169 21.29 -20.99 -0.56
CA GLY A 169 20.28 -19.95 -0.58
C GLY A 169 20.61 -18.80 -1.54
N TYR A 170 20.13 -17.60 -1.21
CA TYR A 170 20.27 -16.43 -2.06
C TYR A 170 21.75 -16.07 -2.39
N ALA A 171 22.67 -16.29 -1.45
CA ALA A 171 24.09 -16.01 -1.66
C ALA A 171 24.70 -16.88 -2.77
N GLN A 172 24.28 -18.14 -2.87
CA GLN A 172 24.71 -19.03 -3.96
C GLN A 172 24.02 -18.69 -5.29
N TYR A 173 22.80 -18.21 -5.26
CA TYR A 173 22.07 -17.80 -6.46
C TYR A 173 22.73 -16.63 -7.20
N LEU A 174 23.46 -15.76 -6.48
CA LEU A 174 24.14 -14.59 -7.04
C LEU A 174 25.55 -14.87 -7.60
N GLN A 175 26.06 -16.09 -7.46
CA GLN A 175 27.36 -16.53 -8.02
C GLN A 175 27.22 -17.07 -9.42
#